data_2403a8d9cc1f3d017fbef8116cc92fd0
#
_entry.id   2403a8d9cc1f3d017fbef8116cc92fd0
#
_cell.length_a   1.000
_cell.length_b   1.000
_cell.length_c   1.000
_cell.angle_alpha   90.00
_cell.angle_beta   90.00
_cell.angle_gamma   90.00
#
_symmetry.space_group_name_H-M   'P 1'
#
loop_
_entity.id
_entity.type
_entity.pdbx_description
1 polymer ?
#
loop_
_entity_poly.entity_id
_entity_poly.type
_entity_poly.pdbx_seq_one_letter_code
_entity_poly.pdbx_strand_id
1 'polypeptide(L)'
;ELNENLKFVEKTFNVKIYQNGNNLKIQGSQGDVNHSADALKKLYEAAGQGIEITKETLHLYIQDSYQKDNNFDVKIKTPKKSIIPRGKNQKLYLESIYKNEVNFGIGPAGTGKTYLAVAAAIDALLSEKVDRIILIRPAVEAGEKLGFLPGDLSQKVDPYLRPLYDGLYEMLGIEKTEKFLARGVVEIAPLAYMRGRTLNNSFIIVDESQNTTKEQMKMVLTRMGFGSYLVINGDLTQIDLPKNIKSGLSNAIKVLKGTEGIGFTNFSSRDVVRHPLVRKIIDAYEYFEDKVKLK
;
A
#
# COMPACT_ATOMS: atom_id res chain seq x y z
N GLU A 1 -3.34 25.71 -13.97
CA GLU A 1 -3.15 24.63 -12.95
C GLU A 1 -3.28 25.18 -11.51
N LEU A 2 -2.52 26.22 -11.08
CA LEU A 2 -2.61 26.71 -9.69
C LEU A 2 -4.03 27.18 -9.33
N ASN A 3 -4.68 27.93 -10.21
CA ASN A 3 -6.05 28.43 -10.01
C ASN A 3 -7.10 27.31 -9.99
N GLU A 4 -6.88 26.19 -10.69
CA GLU A 4 -7.78 25.04 -10.66
C GLU A 4 -7.65 24.29 -9.33
N ASN A 5 -6.44 24.15 -8.82
CA ASN A 5 -6.17 23.52 -7.53
C ASN A 5 -6.78 24.32 -6.37
N LEU A 6 -6.65 25.66 -6.40
CA LEU A 6 -7.28 26.53 -5.39
C LEU A 6 -8.81 26.44 -5.44
N LYS A 7 -9.42 26.43 -6.63
CA LYS A 7 -10.88 26.23 -6.78
C LYS A 7 -11.35 24.87 -6.27
N PHE A 8 -10.53 23.83 -6.45
CA PHE A 8 -10.86 22.52 -5.91
C PHE A 8 -10.84 22.50 -4.38
N VAL A 9 -9.85 23.15 -3.76
CA VAL A 9 -9.77 23.33 -2.30
C VAL A 9 -10.97 24.13 -1.79
N GLU A 10 -11.32 25.27 -2.43
CA GLU A 10 -12.48 26.07 -2.09
C GLU A 10 -13.77 25.25 -2.05
N LYS A 11 -14.00 24.48 -3.11
CA LYS A 11 -15.21 23.65 -3.24
C LYS A 11 -15.25 22.52 -2.20
N THR A 12 -14.09 21.95 -1.87
CA THR A 12 -14.03 20.80 -0.96
C THR A 12 -14.23 21.19 0.49
N PHE A 13 -13.64 22.32 0.92
CA PHE A 13 -13.76 22.80 2.29
C PHE A 13 -14.87 23.84 2.50
N ASN A 14 -15.62 24.18 1.45
CA ASN A 14 -16.65 25.22 1.47
C ASN A 14 -16.09 26.57 1.98
N VAL A 15 -14.92 26.97 1.48
CA VAL A 15 -14.24 28.23 1.79
C VAL A 15 -14.05 29.08 0.54
N LYS A 16 -13.75 30.37 0.72
CA LYS A 16 -13.27 31.25 -0.34
C LYS A 16 -11.80 31.59 -0.13
N ILE A 17 -10.99 31.50 -1.18
CA ILE A 17 -9.55 31.75 -1.15
C ILE A 17 -9.25 32.96 -2.04
N TYR A 18 -8.69 33.99 -1.45
CA TYR A 18 -8.26 35.20 -2.13
C TYR A 18 -6.72 35.20 -2.21
N GLN A 19 -6.18 35.28 -3.40
CA GLN A 19 -4.74 35.35 -3.62
C GLN A 19 -4.29 36.79 -3.87
N ASN A 20 -3.29 37.24 -3.10
CA ASN A 20 -2.62 38.52 -3.31
C ASN A 20 -1.08 38.28 -3.29
N GLY A 21 -0.50 38.13 -4.47
CA GLY A 21 0.90 37.71 -4.61
C GLY A 21 1.13 36.33 -3.99
N ASN A 22 2.04 36.26 -3.03
CA ASN A 22 2.37 35.03 -2.29
C ASN A 22 1.49 34.78 -1.06
N ASN A 23 0.55 35.69 -0.77
CA ASN A 23 -0.33 35.56 0.38
C ASN A 23 -1.69 35.01 -0.04
N LEU A 24 -2.18 34.04 0.73
CA LEU A 24 -3.53 33.48 0.59
C LEU A 24 -4.38 33.89 1.79
N LYS A 25 -5.53 34.51 1.52
CA LYS A 25 -6.55 34.81 2.55
C LYS A 25 -7.70 33.82 2.38
N ILE A 26 -8.03 33.08 3.44
CA ILE A 26 -9.08 32.08 3.45
C ILE A 26 -10.24 32.59 4.29
N GLN A 27 -11.47 32.46 3.79
CA GLN A 27 -12.70 32.88 4.45
C GLN A 27 -13.72 31.75 4.43
N GLY A 28 -14.24 31.39 5.61
CA GLY A 28 -15.20 30.31 5.82
C GLY A 28 -15.48 30.09 7.29
N SER A 29 -16.06 28.95 7.67
CA SER A 29 -16.17 28.56 9.08
C SER A 29 -14.78 28.33 9.67
N GLN A 30 -14.60 28.49 10.98
CA GLN A 30 -13.28 28.35 11.63
C GLN A 30 -12.67 26.97 11.41
N GLY A 31 -13.48 25.91 11.43
CA GLY A 31 -13.01 24.54 11.17
C GLY A 31 -12.54 24.36 9.73
N ASP A 32 -13.35 24.80 8.76
CA ASP A 32 -13.04 24.69 7.34
C ASP A 32 -11.83 25.54 6.95
N VAL A 33 -11.67 26.72 7.55
CA VAL A 33 -10.48 27.58 7.36
C VAL A 33 -9.23 26.89 7.89
N ASN A 34 -9.27 26.26 9.07
CA ASN A 34 -8.12 25.57 9.64
C ASN A 34 -7.71 24.36 8.77
N HIS A 35 -8.66 23.55 8.33
CA HIS A 35 -8.38 22.39 7.48
C HIS A 35 -7.86 22.79 6.09
N SER A 36 -8.46 23.82 5.48
CA SER A 36 -8.00 24.32 4.18
C SER A 36 -6.60 24.95 4.25
N ALA A 37 -6.31 25.69 5.33
CA ALA A 37 -4.99 26.27 5.54
C ALA A 37 -3.90 25.19 5.73
N ASP A 38 -4.20 24.13 6.50
CA ASP A 38 -3.29 22.99 6.69
C ASP A 38 -3.05 22.25 5.37
N ALA A 39 -4.11 21.97 4.59
CA ALA A 39 -3.99 21.33 3.28
C ALA A 39 -3.12 22.17 2.32
N LEU A 40 -3.35 23.48 2.23
CA LEU A 40 -2.58 24.36 1.36
C LEU A 40 -1.11 24.47 1.78
N LYS A 41 -0.82 24.50 3.09
CA LYS A 41 0.54 24.52 3.61
C LYS A 41 1.28 23.25 3.21
N LYS A 42 0.69 22.07 3.41
CA LYS A 42 1.27 20.79 3.03
C LYS A 42 1.49 20.67 1.52
N LEU A 43 0.54 21.16 0.71
CA LEU A 43 0.69 21.19 -0.76
C LEU A 43 1.84 22.10 -1.19
N TYR A 44 2.00 23.24 -0.56
CA TYR A 44 3.10 24.17 -0.83
C TYR A 44 4.46 23.56 -0.47
N GLU A 45 4.57 22.92 0.68
CA GLU A 45 5.77 22.20 1.12
C GLU A 45 6.10 21.03 0.18
N ALA A 46 5.10 20.27 -0.27
CA ALA A 46 5.27 19.18 -1.23
C ALA A 46 5.78 19.68 -2.59
N ALA A 47 5.19 20.78 -3.10
CA ALA A 47 5.65 21.42 -4.34
C ALA A 47 7.09 21.93 -4.23
N GLY A 48 7.45 22.54 -3.09
CA GLY A 48 8.83 22.97 -2.80
C GLY A 48 9.84 21.83 -2.73
N GLN A 49 9.37 20.59 -2.48
CA GLN A 49 10.18 19.37 -2.48
C GLN A 49 10.21 18.66 -3.85
N GLY A 50 9.63 19.27 -4.90
CA GLY A 50 9.59 18.71 -6.24
C GLY A 50 8.56 17.64 -6.47
N ILE A 51 7.55 17.55 -5.59
CA ILE A 51 6.42 16.62 -5.76
C ILE A 51 5.42 17.26 -6.72
N GLU A 52 5.07 16.56 -7.78
CA GLU A 52 4.05 17.01 -8.73
C GLU A 52 2.67 17.05 -8.05
N ILE A 53 2.02 18.22 -8.16
CA ILE A 53 0.68 18.42 -7.60
C ILE A 53 -0.37 17.99 -8.63
N THR A 54 -0.58 16.68 -8.71
CA THR A 54 -1.66 16.08 -9.50
C THR A 54 -3.01 16.19 -8.75
N LYS A 55 -4.12 15.91 -9.44
CA LYS A 55 -5.45 15.88 -8.80
C LYS A 55 -5.52 14.84 -7.68
N GLU A 56 -4.84 13.71 -7.85
CA GLU A 56 -4.72 12.67 -6.83
C GLU A 56 -3.95 13.18 -5.61
N THR A 57 -2.80 13.81 -5.82
CA THR A 57 -1.98 14.40 -4.76
C THR A 57 -2.79 15.45 -3.99
N LEU A 58 -3.49 16.33 -4.69
CA LEU A 58 -4.35 17.34 -4.11
C LEU A 58 -5.46 16.75 -3.22
N HIS A 59 -6.17 15.73 -3.73
CA HIS A 59 -7.24 15.06 -2.99
C HIS A 59 -6.75 14.42 -1.68
N LEU A 60 -5.54 13.93 -1.68
CA LEU A 60 -4.91 13.25 -0.56
C LEU A 60 -4.47 14.20 0.54
N TYR A 61 -3.86 15.32 0.20
CA TYR A 61 -3.52 16.35 1.20
C TYR A 61 -4.76 16.99 1.82
N ILE A 62 -5.85 17.07 1.06
CA ILE A 62 -7.15 17.49 1.58
C ILE A 62 -7.68 16.48 2.61
N GLN A 63 -7.61 15.19 2.34
CA GLN A 63 -8.03 14.16 3.32
C GLN A 63 -7.15 14.17 4.57
N ASP A 64 -5.85 14.37 4.43
CA ASP A 64 -4.91 14.40 5.55
C ASP A 64 -5.12 15.63 6.46
N SER A 65 -5.65 16.75 5.94
CA SER A 65 -5.95 17.96 6.73
C SER A 65 -7.12 17.80 7.70
N TYR A 66 -8.01 16.83 7.48
CA TYR A 66 -9.06 16.47 8.44
C TYR A 66 -8.55 15.61 9.61
N GLN A 67 -7.30 15.11 9.52
CA GLN A 67 -6.71 14.25 10.54
C GLN A 67 -5.59 15.01 11.27
N LYS A 68 -5.93 15.78 12.31
CA LYS A 68 -4.92 16.33 13.21
C LYS A 68 -4.32 15.22 14.07
N ASP A 69 -3.04 15.09 13.98
CA ASP A 69 -1.99 14.70 14.92
C ASP A 69 -1.02 13.64 14.37
N ASN A 70 0.20 14.05 14.22
CA ASN A 70 1.49 13.46 14.57
C ASN A 70 2.58 13.87 13.58
N ASN A 71 3.54 14.64 14.08
CA ASN A 71 4.82 14.98 13.45
C ASN A 71 5.69 13.73 13.27
N PHE A 72 5.45 12.95 12.18
CA PHE A 72 6.40 11.94 11.73
C PHE A 72 6.55 12.10 10.21
N ASP A 73 7.61 12.82 9.83
CA ASP A 73 7.95 13.02 8.42
C ASP A 73 8.73 11.82 7.87
N VAL A 74 8.04 10.69 7.67
CA VAL A 74 8.62 9.59 6.91
C VAL A 74 8.52 9.90 5.43
N LYS A 75 9.65 10.24 4.83
CA LYS A 75 9.81 10.40 3.39
C LYS A 75 10.79 9.36 2.87
N ILE A 76 10.31 8.47 2.02
CA ILE A 76 11.16 7.48 1.37
C ILE A 76 11.59 8.04 0.01
N LYS A 77 12.91 8.20 -0.17
CA LYS A 77 13.48 8.61 -1.46
C LYS A 77 13.82 7.38 -2.28
N THR A 78 13.14 7.21 -3.41
CA THR A 78 13.50 6.20 -4.41
C THR A 78 14.16 6.87 -5.62
N PRO A 79 14.82 6.14 -6.51
CA PRO A 79 15.50 6.72 -7.68
C PRO A 79 14.61 7.56 -8.60
N LYS A 80 13.32 7.22 -8.70
CA LYS A 80 12.39 7.91 -9.62
C LYS A 80 11.47 8.89 -8.92
N LYS A 81 11.16 8.68 -7.65
CA LYS A 81 10.20 9.54 -6.93
C LYS A 81 10.41 9.51 -5.41
N SER A 82 9.80 10.47 -4.75
CA SER A 82 9.67 10.48 -3.29
C SER A 82 8.30 9.95 -2.88
N ILE A 83 8.29 9.00 -1.97
CA ILE A 83 7.08 8.41 -1.43
C ILE A 83 6.82 9.02 -0.06
N ILE A 84 5.66 9.61 0.09
CA ILE A 84 5.18 10.20 1.35
C ILE A 84 3.88 9.51 1.75
N PRO A 85 3.77 8.98 2.97
CA PRO A 85 2.53 8.42 3.47
C PRO A 85 1.45 9.51 3.52
N ARG A 86 0.27 9.21 3.06
CA ARG A 86 -0.79 10.16 2.77
C ARG A 86 -1.88 10.24 3.85
N GLY A 87 -1.82 9.35 4.84
CA GLY A 87 -2.77 9.29 5.92
C GLY A 87 -2.17 8.67 7.18
N LYS A 88 -2.87 8.82 8.30
CA LYS A 88 -2.40 8.35 9.61
C LYS A 88 -2.01 6.86 9.61
N ASN A 89 -2.86 6.00 9.05
CA ASN A 89 -2.59 4.56 9.05
C ASN A 89 -1.44 4.19 8.11
N GLN A 90 -1.22 4.92 7.01
CA GLN A 90 -0.04 4.74 6.17
C GLN A 90 1.25 5.14 6.89
N LYS A 91 1.23 6.24 7.69
CA LYS A 91 2.35 6.65 8.54
C LYS A 91 2.66 5.58 9.59
N LEU A 92 1.63 5.16 10.36
CA LEU A 92 1.77 4.10 11.36
C LEU A 92 2.30 2.79 10.78
N TYR A 93 1.89 2.46 9.56
CA TYR A 93 2.34 1.27 8.87
C TYR A 93 3.83 1.34 8.52
N LEU A 94 4.31 2.45 7.97
CA LEU A 94 5.73 2.64 7.71
C LEU A 94 6.56 2.68 9.01
N GLU A 95 6.06 3.37 10.04
CA GLU A 95 6.70 3.35 11.37
C GLU A 95 6.83 1.92 11.90
N SER A 96 5.76 1.12 11.78
CA SER A 96 5.77 -0.28 12.18
C SER A 96 6.80 -1.10 11.41
N ILE A 97 6.88 -0.91 10.07
CA ILE A 97 7.85 -1.61 9.21
C ILE A 97 9.29 -1.27 9.60
N TYR A 98 9.57 -0.02 9.94
CA TYR A 98 10.94 0.36 10.35
C TYR A 98 11.30 -0.06 11.79
N LYS A 99 10.30 -0.33 12.62
CA LYS A 99 10.49 -0.66 14.05
C LYS A 99 10.52 -2.16 14.33
N ASN A 100 9.78 -2.96 13.55
CA ASN A 100 9.62 -4.40 13.80
C ASN A 100 10.19 -5.21 12.64
N GLU A 101 10.60 -6.43 12.93
CA GLU A 101 11.10 -7.37 11.91
C GLU A 101 9.96 -8.01 11.11
N VAL A 102 8.79 -8.23 11.74
CA VAL A 102 7.61 -8.78 11.09
C VAL A 102 6.45 -7.80 11.19
N ASN A 103 5.79 -7.52 10.06
CA ASN A 103 4.71 -6.54 10.00
C ASN A 103 3.52 -7.05 9.22
N PHE A 104 2.32 -6.81 9.76
CA PHE A 104 1.05 -7.12 9.11
C PHE A 104 0.34 -5.84 8.70
N GLY A 105 0.10 -5.67 7.41
CA GLY A 105 -0.75 -4.63 6.83
C GLY A 105 -2.10 -5.21 6.43
N ILE A 106 -3.16 -4.90 7.19
CA ILE A 106 -4.47 -5.55 7.07
C ILE A 106 -5.51 -4.50 6.69
N GLY A 107 -6.32 -4.76 5.67
CA GLY A 107 -7.43 -3.91 5.29
C GLY A 107 -7.71 -3.85 3.80
N PRO A 108 -8.68 -3.01 3.37
CA PRO A 108 -9.19 -2.99 2.00
C PRO A 108 -8.13 -2.73 0.93
N ALA A 109 -8.39 -3.24 -0.27
CA ALA A 109 -7.60 -2.91 -1.45
C ALA A 109 -7.59 -1.39 -1.72
N GLY A 110 -6.51 -0.87 -2.32
CA GLY A 110 -6.37 0.55 -2.63
C GLY A 110 -5.95 1.45 -1.45
N THR A 111 -5.59 0.89 -0.29
CA THR A 111 -5.05 1.66 0.86
C THR A 111 -3.54 1.87 0.80
N GLY A 112 -2.87 1.37 -0.24
CA GLY A 112 -1.43 1.57 -0.47
C GLY A 112 -0.50 0.61 0.28
N LYS A 113 -1.01 -0.46 0.91
CA LYS A 113 -0.20 -1.43 1.67
C LYS A 113 1.00 -1.96 0.89
N THR A 114 0.74 -2.58 -0.25
CA THR A 114 1.77 -3.18 -1.10
C THR A 114 2.73 -2.13 -1.65
N TYR A 115 2.20 -0.99 -2.07
CA TYR A 115 2.98 0.13 -2.57
C TYR A 115 3.98 0.66 -1.53
N LEU A 116 3.53 0.89 -0.29
CA LEU A 116 4.38 1.36 0.81
C LEU A 116 5.38 0.29 1.26
N ALA A 117 4.98 -0.99 1.27
CA ALA A 117 5.90 -2.08 1.58
C ALA A 117 7.02 -2.19 0.53
N VAL A 118 6.70 -2.06 -0.76
CA VAL A 118 7.70 -2.03 -1.85
C VAL A 118 8.62 -0.81 -1.70
N ALA A 119 8.09 0.35 -1.36
CA ALA A 119 8.90 1.55 -1.10
C ALA A 119 9.89 1.33 0.04
N ALA A 120 9.43 0.77 1.17
CA ALA A 120 10.29 0.45 2.32
C ALA A 120 11.34 -0.62 1.98
N ALA A 121 10.99 -1.62 1.17
CA ALA A 121 11.93 -2.63 0.70
C ALA A 121 13.03 -2.04 -0.17
N ILE A 122 12.67 -1.13 -1.09
CA ILE A 122 13.63 -0.41 -1.93
C ILE A 122 14.55 0.46 -1.09
N ASP A 123 14.02 1.16 -0.08
CA ASP A 123 14.82 1.95 0.86
C ASP A 123 15.81 1.07 1.62
N ALA A 124 15.36 -0.07 2.15
CA ALA A 124 16.21 -1.03 2.85
C ALA A 124 17.31 -1.59 1.96
N LEU A 125 17.00 -1.91 0.69
CA LEU A 125 17.97 -2.40 -0.29
C LEU A 125 19.00 -1.32 -0.66
N LEU A 126 18.56 -0.09 -0.94
CA LEU A 126 19.44 1.00 -1.35
C LEU A 126 20.30 1.54 -0.18
N SER A 127 19.85 1.36 1.05
CA SER A 127 20.61 1.67 2.28
C SER A 127 21.43 0.49 2.80
N GLU A 128 21.54 -0.60 2.01
CA GLU A 128 22.35 -1.79 2.31
C GLU A 128 21.97 -2.50 3.63
N LYS A 129 20.71 -2.32 4.08
CA LYS A 129 20.17 -3.05 5.22
C LYS A 129 19.81 -4.48 4.89
N VAL A 130 19.54 -4.75 3.62
CA VAL A 130 19.27 -6.07 3.07
C VAL A 130 19.98 -6.24 1.74
N ASP A 131 20.26 -7.49 1.35
CA ASP A 131 20.95 -7.82 0.10
C ASP A 131 19.96 -8.00 -1.05
N ARG A 132 18.67 -8.29 -0.75
CA ARG A 132 17.65 -8.59 -1.75
C ARG A 132 16.24 -8.33 -1.29
N ILE A 133 15.35 -8.18 -2.26
CA ILE A 133 13.90 -8.07 -2.08
C ILE A 133 13.24 -9.34 -2.63
N ILE A 134 12.34 -9.93 -1.86
CA ILE A 134 11.58 -11.12 -2.29
C ILE A 134 10.08 -10.79 -2.19
N LEU A 135 9.42 -10.73 -3.34
CA LEU A 135 8.01 -10.45 -3.47
C LEU A 135 7.26 -11.76 -3.70
N ILE A 136 6.34 -12.08 -2.80
CA ILE A 136 5.64 -13.36 -2.77
C ILE A 136 4.15 -13.12 -2.88
N ARG A 137 3.48 -13.87 -3.74
CA ARG A 137 2.03 -13.88 -3.82
C ARG A 137 1.50 -15.32 -3.85
N PRO A 138 0.43 -15.65 -3.09
CA PRO A 138 -0.26 -16.92 -3.26
C PRO A 138 -0.82 -17.02 -4.68
N ALA A 139 -0.55 -18.12 -5.37
CA ALA A 139 -1.23 -18.42 -6.61
C ALA A 139 -2.62 -18.97 -6.25
N VAL A 140 -3.64 -18.15 -6.34
CA VAL A 140 -5.04 -18.57 -6.16
C VAL A 140 -5.71 -18.53 -7.51
N GLU A 141 -6.43 -19.57 -7.84
CA GLU A 141 -7.33 -19.60 -8.99
C GLU A 141 -8.59 -18.79 -8.66
N ALA A 142 -8.53 -17.46 -8.82
CA ALA A 142 -9.70 -16.61 -8.68
C ALA A 142 -10.64 -16.84 -9.88
N GLY A 143 -11.49 -17.86 -9.80
CA GLY A 143 -12.53 -18.15 -10.82
C GLY A 143 -12.03 -18.77 -12.12
N GLU A 144 -10.79 -18.54 -12.53
CA GLU A 144 -10.15 -19.16 -13.70
C GLU A 144 -9.12 -20.18 -13.21
N LYS A 145 -9.36 -21.46 -13.54
CA LYS A 145 -8.41 -22.52 -13.19
C LYS A 145 -7.10 -22.30 -13.94
N LEU A 146 -5.98 -22.18 -13.25
CA LEU A 146 -4.63 -22.09 -13.83
C LEU A 146 -4.35 -23.15 -14.91
N GLY A 147 -5.11 -24.26 -14.86
CA GLY A 147 -5.05 -25.31 -15.87
C GLY A 147 -5.49 -24.90 -17.29
N PHE A 148 -6.25 -23.82 -17.46
CA PHE A 148 -6.71 -23.34 -18.76
C PHE A 148 -5.77 -22.36 -19.46
N LEU A 149 -4.78 -21.79 -18.75
CA LEU A 149 -3.80 -20.91 -19.36
C LEU A 149 -2.72 -21.74 -20.08
N PRO A 150 -2.34 -21.42 -21.33
CA PRO A 150 -1.25 -22.07 -22.03
C PRO A 150 0.10 -21.67 -21.38
N GLY A 151 1.08 -22.58 -21.41
CA GLY A 151 2.43 -22.34 -20.92
C GLY A 151 2.81 -23.12 -19.67
N ASP A 152 4.04 -22.94 -19.20
CA ASP A 152 4.53 -23.51 -17.95
C ASP A 152 3.95 -22.80 -16.72
N LEU A 153 4.21 -23.34 -15.54
CA LEU A 153 3.65 -22.81 -14.28
C LEU A 153 4.06 -21.36 -14.05
N SER A 154 5.27 -20.96 -14.44
CA SER A 154 5.79 -19.59 -14.26
C SER A 154 5.03 -18.60 -15.16
N GLN A 155 4.81 -18.96 -16.41
CA GLN A 155 4.04 -18.15 -17.38
C GLN A 155 2.57 -17.99 -16.96
N LYS A 156 1.98 -19.01 -16.33
CA LYS A 156 0.61 -18.96 -15.84
C LYS A 156 0.43 -18.06 -14.60
N VAL A 157 1.47 -17.92 -13.80
CA VAL A 157 1.44 -17.12 -12.57
C VAL A 157 1.83 -15.66 -12.83
N ASP A 158 2.56 -15.36 -13.90
CA ASP A 158 3.08 -14.02 -14.23
C ASP A 158 2.00 -12.92 -14.24
N PRO A 159 0.78 -13.10 -14.80
CA PRO A 159 -0.27 -12.09 -14.75
C PRO A 159 -0.65 -11.65 -13.32
N TYR A 160 -0.60 -12.57 -12.37
CA TYR A 160 -0.94 -12.29 -10.97
C TYR A 160 0.17 -11.53 -10.24
N LEU A 161 1.39 -11.53 -10.78
CA LEU A 161 2.55 -10.85 -10.21
C LEU A 161 2.74 -9.42 -10.76
N ARG A 162 2.05 -9.05 -11.86
CA ARG A 162 2.16 -7.74 -12.52
C ARG A 162 2.04 -6.54 -11.57
N PRO A 163 1.10 -6.48 -10.61
CA PRO A 163 1.00 -5.34 -9.71
C PRO A 163 2.27 -5.10 -8.87
N LEU A 164 3.06 -6.15 -8.62
CA LEU A 164 4.33 -6.05 -7.91
C LEU A 164 5.43 -5.45 -8.81
N TYR A 165 5.45 -5.82 -10.10
CA TYR A 165 6.34 -5.22 -11.10
C TYR A 165 6.04 -3.74 -11.29
N ASP A 166 4.75 -3.36 -11.36
CA ASP A 166 4.35 -1.97 -11.55
C ASP A 166 4.89 -1.06 -10.46
N GLY A 167 4.82 -1.50 -9.19
CA GLY A 167 5.39 -0.77 -8.06
C GLY A 167 6.92 -0.60 -8.17
N LEU A 168 7.63 -1.64 -8.59
CA LEU A 168 9.08 -1.58 -8.80
C LEU A 168 9.45 -0.64 -9.95
N TYR A 169 8.78 -0.75 -11.10
CA TYR A 169 9.03 0.12 -12.26
C TYR A 169 8.77 1.59 -11.95
N GLU A 170 7.72 1.87 -11.21
CA GLU A 170 7.37 3.23 -10.82
C GLU A 170 8.44 3.88 -9.91
N MET A 171 9.07 3.11 -9.03
CA MET A 171 10.02 3.59 -8.02
C MET A 171 11.48 3.52 -8.44
N LEU A 172 11.88 2.45 -9.13
CA LEU A 172 13.25 2.21 -9.58
C LEU A 172 13.48 2.61 -11.04
N GLY A 173 12.43 2.59 -11.87
CA GLY A 173 12.48 2.66 -13.33
C GLY A 173 12.72 1.27 -13.95
N ILE A 174 12.37 1.13 -15.23
CA ILE A 174 12.38 -0.14 -15.96
C ILE A 174 13.81 -0.74 -15.98
N GLU A 175 14.78 0.00 -16.46
CA GLU A 175 16.15 -0.49 -16.62
C GLU A 175 16.79 -1.02 -15.32
N LYS A 176 16.62 -0.28 -14.21
CA LYS A 176 17.16 -0.70 -12.91
C LYS A 176 16.43 -1.90 -12.35
N THR A 177 15.11 -1.98 -12.55
CA THR A 177 14.29 -3.12 -12.11
C THR A 177 14.70 -4.38 -12.86
N GLU A 178 14.80 -4.34 -14.20
CA GLU A 178 15.23 -5.48 -15.01
C GLU A 178 16.63 -5.95 -14.63
N LYS A 179 17.56 -5.04 -14.37
CA LYS A 179 18.91 -5.36 -13.91
C LYS A 179 18.88 -6.07 -12.54
N PHE A 180 18.02 -5.64 -11.62
CA PHE A 180 17.90 -6.28 -10.30
C PHE A 180 17.24 -7.64 -10.38
N LEU A 181 16.23 -7.83 -11.23
CA LEU A 181 15.59 -9.12 -11.51
C LEU A 181 16.61 -10.11 -12.12
N ALA A 182 17.34 -9.68 -13.16
CA ALA A 182 18.32 -10.50 -13.84
C ALA A 182 19.48 -10.96 -12.91
N ARG A 183 19.80 -10.16 -11.89
CA ARG A 183 20.84 -10.50 -10.90
C ARG A 183 20.32 -11.24 -9.66
N GLY A 184 19.00 -11.49 -9.56
CA GLY A 184 18.39 -12.08 -8.38
C GLY A 184 18.42 -11.19 -7.12
N VAL A 185 18.69 -9.89 -7.27
CA VAL A 185 18.58 -8.88 -6.20
C VAL A 185 17.12 -8.63 -5.87
N VAL A 186 16.25 -8.66 -6.87
CA VAL A 186 14.80 -8.69 -6.73
C VAL A 186 14.31 -10.03 -7.28
N GLU A 187 13.52 -10.72 -6.50
CA GLU A 187 12.85 -11.97 -6.86
C GLU A 187 11.34 -11.80 -6.70
N ILE A 188 10.58 -12.18 -7.71
CA ILE A 188 9.12 -12.22 -7.64
C ILE A 188 8.70 -13.68 -7.88
N ALA A 189 8.02 -14.28 -6.90
CA ALA A 189 7.76 -15.71 -6.95
C ALA A 189 6.41 -16.09 -6.31
N PRO A 190 5.78 -17.17 -6.79
CA PRO A 190 4.65 -17.79 -6.10
C PRO A 190 5.07 -18.30 -4.72
N LEU A 191 4.14 -18.23 -3.77
CA LEU A 191 4.37 -18.67 -2.39
C LEU A 191 4.87 -20.13 -2.29
N ALA A 192 4.45 -21.01 -3.20
CA ALA A 192 4.86 -22.40 -3.22
C ALA A 192 6.39 -22.59 -3.37
N TYR A 193 7.07 -21.63 -4.03
CA TYR A 193 8.52 -21.67 -4.26
C TYR A 193 9.35 -21.32 -3.02
N MET A 194 8.71 -20.92 -1.94
CA MET A 194 9.38 -20.61 -0.68
C MET A 194 9.64 -21.85 0.17
N ARG A 195 9.03 -22.98 -0.14
CA ARG A 195 9.18 -24.21 0.65
C ARG A 195 10.63 -24.70 0.66
N GLY A 196 11.14 -24.98 1.87
CA GLY A 196 12.51 -25.49 2.05
C GLY A 196 13.61 -24.43 1.99
N ARG A 197 13.28 -23.17 1.77
CA ARG A 197 14.24 -22.06 1.73
C ARG A 197 14.43 -21.44 3.11
N THR A 198 15.57 -20.80 3.33
CA THR A 198 15.82 -19.85 4.41
C THR A 198 16.25 -18.54 3.76
N LEU A 199 15.54 -17.47 4.07
CA LEU A 199 15.68 -16.16 3.42
C LEU A 199 16.42 -15.23 4.37
N ASN A 200 17.76 -15.23 4.28
CA ASN A 200 18.63 -14.34 5.06
C ASN A 200 18.83 -13.00 4.34
N ASN A 201 19.11 -11.94 5.11
CA ASN A 201 19.42 -10.60 4.63
C ASN A 201 18.44 -10.12 3.56
N SER A 202 17.15 -10.38 3.76
CA SER A 202 16.13 -10.19 2.74
C SER A 202 14.99 -9.33 3.25
N PHE A 203 14.47 -8.45 2.39
CA PHE A 203 13.18 -7.81 2.64
C PHE A 203 12.11 -8.62 1.90
N ILE A 204 11.25 -9.28 2.66
CA ILE A 204 10.27 -10.24 2.16
C ILE A 204 8.88 -9.59 2.24
N ILE A 205 8.15 -9.56 1.13
CA ILE A 205 6.78 -9.08 1.08
C ILE A 205 5.88 -10.22 0.63
N VAL A 206 4.86 -10.53 1.43
CA VAL A 206 3.80 -11.48 1.08
C VAL A 206 2.53 -10.69 0.83
N ASP A 207 2.13 -10.57 -0.42
CA ASP A 207 0.93 -9.84 -0.84
C ASP A 207 -0.25 -10.79 -1.03
N GLU A 208 -1.50 -10.28 -0.93
CA GLU A 208 -2.75 -11.05 -1.00
C GLU A 208 -2.76 -12.27 -0.05
N SER A 209 -2.18 -12.10 1.12
CA SER A 209 -1.93 -13.18 2.07
C SER A 209 -3.21 -13.77 2.70
N GLN A 210 -4.37 -13.12 2.57
CA GLN A 210 -5.66 -13.69 2.96
C GLN A 210 -5.99 -14.98 2.20
N ASN A 211 -5.37 -15.17 1.03
CA ASN A 211 -5.54 -16.32 0.17
C ASN A 211 -4.53 -17.45 0.46
N THR A 212 -3.90 -17.43 1.62
CA THR A 212 -3.09 -18.55 2.12
C THR A 212 -3.90 -19.48 3.01
N THR A 213 -3.58 -20.78 3.01
CA THR A 213 -4.02 -21.69 4.08
C THR A 213 -3.21 -21.46 5.35
N LYS A 214 -3.62 -22.03 6.48
CA LYS A 214 -2.86 -21.95 7.75
C LYS A 214 -1.45 -22.51 7.61
N GLU A 215 -1.33 -23.64 6.91
CA GLU A 215 -0.08 -24.35 6.68
C GLU A 215 0.85 -23.51 5.80
N GLN A 216 0.32 -22.88 4.75
CA GLN A 216 1.05 -21.98 3.86
C GLN A 216 1.52 -20.73 4.60
N MET A 217 0.68 -20.10 5.40
CA MET A 217 1.05 -18.95 6.19
C MET A 217 2.14 -19.30 7.22
N LYS A 218 1.99 -20.39 7.95
CA LYS A 218 3.01 -20.86 8.88
C LYS A 218 4.32 -21.17 8.15
N MET A 219 4.22 -21.80 6.98
CA MET A 219 5.39 -22.13 6.16
C MET A 219 6.15 -20.85 5.78
N VAL A 220 5.49 -19.81 5.25
CA VAL A 220 6.18 -18.61 4.81
C VAL A 220 6.74 -17.78 5.97
N LEU A 221 6.01 -17.69 7.08
CA LEU A 221 6.48 -17.02 8.29
C LEU A 221 7.79 -17.62 8.82
N THR A 222 7.95 -18.93 8.71
CA THR A 222 9.14 -19.66 9.13
C THR A 222 10.27 -19.69 8.09
N ARG A 223 10.14 -18.98 6.97
CA ARG A 223 11.22 -18.81 5.97
C ARG A 223 12.15 -17.66 6.27
N MET A 224 11.70 -16.72 7.11
CA MET A 224 12.50 -15.59 7.54
C MET A 224 13.80 -16.06 8.19
N GLY A 225 14.92 -15.59 7.68
CA GLY A 225 16.25 -15.84 8.22
C GLY A 225 16.84 -14.62 8.90
N PHE A 226 18.09 -14.71 9.33
CA PHE A 226 18.79 -13.62 10.01
C PHE A 226 18.93 -12.38 9.11
N GLY A 227 18.86 -11.19 9.70
CA GLY A 227 19.00 -9.92 8.99
C GLY A 227 17.84 -9.61 8.02
N SER A 228 16.69 -10.28 8.19
CA SER A 228 15.56 -10.12 7.29
C SER A 228 14.39 -9.39 7.92
N TYR A 229 13.59 -8.75 7.06
CA TYR A 229 12.31 -8.14 7.38
C TYR A 229 11.20 -8.83 6.60
N LEU A 230 10.04 -9.01 7.24
CA LEU A 230 8.90 -9.69 6.64
C LEU A 230 7.65 -8.82 6.76
N VAL A 231 7.06 -8.47 5.63
CA VAL A 231 5.83 -7.70 5.54
C VAL A 231 4.73 -8.56 4.93
N ILE A 232 3.60 -8.67 5.61
CA ILE A 232 2.46 -9.49 5.23
C ILE A 232 1.27 -8.60 5.01
N ASN A 233 0.83 -8.50 3.76
CA ASN A 233 -0.31 -7.68 3.34
C ASN A 233 -1.50 -8.57 3.00
N GLY A 234 -2.70 -8.11 3.37
CA GLY A 234 -3.91 -8.79 2.98
C GLY A 234 -5.20 -8.05 3.32
N ASP A 235 -6.26 -8.53 2.69
CA ASP A 235 -7.63 -8.03 2.86
C ASP A 235 -8.56 -9.16 3.28
N LEU A 236 -8.97 -9.17 4.54
CA LEU A 236 -9.86 -10.23 5.07
C LEU A 236 -11.28 -10.21 4.49
N THR A 237 -11.63 -9.18 3.72
CA THR A 237 -12.92 -9.09 3.02
C THR A 237 -12.89 -9.75 1.64
N GLN A 238 -11.66 -9.99 1.08
CA GLN A 238 -11.44 -10.54 -0.27
C GLN A 238 -10.76 -11.92 -0.18
N ILE A 239 -11.41 -12.88 0.48
CA ILE A 239 -10.90 -14.25 0.61
C ILE A 239 -11.47 -15.10 -0.52
N ASP A 240 -10.60 -15.51 -1.46
CA ASP A 240 -10.95 -16.33 -2.62
C ASP A 240 -10.72 -17.84 -2.37
N LEU A 241 -10.42 -18.23 -1.14
CA LEU A 241 -10.28 -19.63 -0.76
C LEU A 241 -11.62 -20.37 -0.79
N PRO A 242 -11.64 -21.67 -1.08
CA PRO A 242 -12.83 -22.51 -0.93
C PRO A 242 -13.47 -22.34 0.46
N LYS A 243 -14.80 -22.35 0.54
CA LYS A 243 -15.58 -22.06 1.76
C LYS A 243 -15.21 -22.91 2.98
N ASN A 244 -14.67 -24.10 2.78
CA ASN A 244 -14.22 -25.02 3.82
C ASN A 244 -12.80 -24.75 4.31
N ILE A 245 -12.04 -23.84 3.67
CA ILE A 245 -10.67 -23.51 4.03
C ILE A 245 -10.63 -22.16 4.72
N LYS A 246 -10.06 -22.14 5.94
CA LYS A 246 -9.89 -20.91 6.71
C LYS A 246 -8.62 -20.17 6.28
N SER A 247 -8.72 -18.87 6.10
CA SER A 247 -7.59 -18.01 5.78
C SER A 247 -6.45 -18.11 6.80
N GLY A 248 -5.25 -18.34 6.30
CA GLY A 248 -4.02 -18.35 7.08
C GLY A 248 -3.71 -16.99 7.70
N LEU A 249 -3.98 -15.89 7.00
CA LEU A 249 -3.85 -14.52 7.54
C LEU A 249 -4.72 -14.35 8.79
N SER A 250 -6.01 -14.69 8.70
CA SER A 250 -6.92 -14.59 9.85
C SER A 250 -6.46 -15.42 11.05
N ASN A 251 -5.85 -16.58 10.80
CA ASN A 251 -5.29 -17.41 11.86
C ASN A 251 -4.01 -16.79 12.44
N ALA A 252 -3.09 -16.32 11.59
CA ALA A 252 -1.82 -15.71 12.02
C ALA A 252 -2.04 -14.48 12.91
N ILE A 253 -2.97 -13.60 12.56
CA ILE A 253 -3.34 -12.44 13.37
C ILE A 253 -3.75 -12.85 14.79
N LYS A 254 -4.54 -13.91 14.93
CA LYS A 254 -5.01 -14.38 16.24
C LYS A 254 -3.88 -15.01 17.08
N VAL A 255 -3.02 -15.78 16.43
CA VAL A 255 -1.94 -16.53 17.10
C VAL A 255 -0.79 -15.60 17.50
N LEU A 256 -0.45 -14.61 16.66
CA LEU A 256 0.74 -13.78 16.84
C LEU A 256 0.45 -12.45 17.53
N LYS A 257 -0.80 -12.15 17.84
CA LYS A 257 -1.17 -10.92 18.54
C LYS A 257 -0.48 -10.83 19.90
N GLY A 258 0.26 -9.72 20.10
CA GLY A 258 1.01 -9.49 21.33
C GLY A 258 2.40 -10.13 21.39
N THR A 259 2.86 -10.76 20.30
CA THR A 259 4.24 -11.26 20.19
C THR A 259 5.17 -10.07 19.96
N GLU A 260 6.23 -9.96 20.76
CA GLU A 260 7.26 -8.93 20.61
C GLU A 260 7.95 -9.04 19.24
N GLY A 261 8.30 -7.90 18.62
CA GLY A 261 8.90 -7.85 17.28
C GLY A 261 7.91 -7.98 16.13
N ILE A 262 6.60 -8.14 16.41
CA ILE A 262 5.55 -8.23 15.39
C ILE A 262 4.61 -7.04 15.47
N GLY A 263 4.55 -6.26 14.38
CA GLY A 263 3.67 -5.11 14.21
C GLY A 263 2.39 -5.44 13.45
N PHE A 264 1.28 -4.80 13.85
CA PHE A 264 -0.01 -4.92 13.17
C PHE A 264 -0.57 -3.54 12.87
N THR A 265 -0.85 -3.26 11.60
CA THR A 265 -1.51 -2.02 11.16
C THR A 265 -2.81 -2.36 10.44
N ASN A 266 -3.91 -1.79 10.92
CA ASN A 266 -5.22 -1.97 10.32
C ASN A 266 -5.59 -0.73 9.49
N PHE A 267 -5.91 -0.96 8.24
CA PHE A 267 -6.48 0.03 7.32
C PHE A 267 -7.99 -0.12 7.25
N SER A 268 -8.65 1.00 7.01
CA SER A 268 -10.09 1.08 6.87
C SER A 268 -10.48 1.60 5.47
N SER A 269 -11.77 1.59 5.15
CA SER A 269 -12.29 2.21 3.92
C SER A 269 -11.95 3.69 3.79
N ARG A 270 -11.70 4.39 4.89
CA ARG A 270 -11.28 5.81 4.90
C ARG A 270 -9.86 6.02 4.38
N ASP A 271 -9.02 4.98 4.43
CA ASP A 271 -7.64 5.00 3.94
C ASP A 271 -7.53 4.69 2.45
N VAL A 272 -8.65 4.36 1.80
CA VAL A 272 -8.67 4.00 0.38
C VAL A 272 -8.41 5.22 -0.48
N VAL A 273 -7.34 5.14 -1.27
CA VAL A 273 -6.93 6.14 -2.24
C VAL A 273 -7.38 5.68 -3.63
N ARG A 274 -8.50 6.21 -4.11
CA ARG A 274 -9.05 5.87 -5.41
C ARG A 274 -9.58 7.11 -6.11
N HIS A 275 -9.65 7.01 -7.45
CA HIS A 275 -10.29 8.05 -8.25
C HIS A 275 -11.74 8.29 -7.75
N PRO A 276 -12.20 9.54 -7.61
CA PRO A 276 -13.53 9.85 -7.06
C PRO A 276 -14.68 9.12 -7.77
N LEU A 277 -14.55 8.91 -9.09
CA LEU A 277 -15.53 8.18 -9.88
C LEU A 277 -15.53 6.68 -9.52
N VAL A 278 -14.37 6.08 -9.26
CA VAL A 278 -14.29 4.66 -8.86
C VAL A 278 -14.98 4.45 -7.52
N ARG A 279 -14.85 5.40 -6.58
CA ARG A 279 -15.58 5.35 -5.31
C ARG A 279 -17.09 5.37 -5.52
N LYS A 280 -17.59 6.29 -6.38
CA LYS A 280 -19.01 6.35 -6.73
C LYS A 280 -19.53 5.06 -7.40
N ILE A 281 -18.69 4.42 -8.21
CA ILE A 281 -19.04 3.14 -8.84
C ILE A 281 -19.21 2.06 -7.77
N ILE A 282 -18.27 1.94 -6.83
CA ILE A 282 -18.33 0.96 -5.74
C ILE A 282 -19.59 1.20 -4.89
N ASP A 283 -19.79 2.44 -4.43
CA ASP A 283 -20.96 2.82 -3.61
C ASP A 283 -22.28 2.45 -4.33
N ALA A 284 -22.35 2.62 -5.68
CA ALA A 284 -23.52 2.27 -6.47
C ALA A 284 -23.75 0.74 -6.54
N TYR A 285 -22.69 -0.06 -6.67
CA TYR A 285 -22.79 -1.52 -6.66
C TYR A 285 -23.19 -2.04 -5.28
N GLU A 286 -22.57 -1.57 -4.19
CA GLU A 286 -22.92 -1.94 -2.82
C GLU A 286 -24.40 -1.63 -2.52
N TYR A 287 -24.86 -0.43 -2.89
CA TYR A 287 -26.26 -0.05 -2.73
C TYR A 287 -27.23 -0.97 -3.49
N PHE A 288 -26.86 -1.41 -4.70
CA PHE A 288 -27.70 -2.31 -5.49
C PHE A 288 -27.73 -3.73 -4.88
N GLU A 289 -26.58 -4.24 -4.44
CA GLU A 289 -26.49 -5.56 -3.82
C GLU A 289 -27.26 -5.65 -2.50
N ASP A 290 -27.21 -4.60 -1.68
CA ASP A 290 -27.99 -4.54 -0.44
C ASP A 290 -29.50 -4.50 -0.70
N LYS A 291 -29.96 -3.82 -1.75
CA LYS A 291 -31.36 -3.85 -2.20
C LYS A 291 -31.82 -5.24 -2.68
N VAL A 292 -30.92 -6.00 -3.29
CA VAL A 292 -31.22 -7.35 -3.80
C VAL A 292 -31.27 -8.37 -2.64
N LYS A 293 -30.43 -8.19 -1.60
CA LYS A 293 -30.46 -9.05 -0.39
C LYS A 293 -31.69 -8.83 0.51
N LEU A 294 -32.35 -7.68 0.36
CA LEU A 294 -33.57 -7.31 1.13
C LEU A 294 -34.89 -7.72 0.42
N LYS A 295 -34.80 -8.29 -0.78
CA LYS A 295 -35.91 -8.92 -1.48
C LYS A 295 -35.77 -10.44 -1.44
#